data_c66fbaa3c518d828362a2dd357857365
#
_entry.id   c66fbaa3c518d828362a2dd357857365
#
_cell.length_a   1.000
_cell.length_b   1.000
_cell.length_c   1.000
_cell.angle_alpha   90.00
_cell.angle_beta   90.00
_cell.angle_gamma   90.00
#
_symmetry.space_group_name_H-M   'P 1'
#
loop_
_entity.id
_entity.type
_entity.pdbx_description
1 polymer ?
#
loop_
_entity_poly.entity_id
_entity_poly.type
_entity_poly.pdbx_seq_one_letter_code
_entity_poly.pdbx_strand_id
1 'polypeptide(L)'
;VRPRVAVLVPAHNESSVIVATLESILPQLQAGDRLLVVADNCSDDTAASARAAGAEVVERSNQQQRGKGYALDFGVQHLASDAPEVMIIVDADCQVSAGSIARLACRCVDSGRPVQALNLMHAPAGAGLKVRIAEFAWRVKNLARPQGWAQLGLPCQLMGTGMAFAWRDLSLTNLASGHLVEDLKMGFDFCRSGKPPLFCPEAQVDSSFPRSDEGVSTQRTRWEHGHLGVILSDAPTLLG
;
A
#
# COMPACT_ATOMS: atom_id res chain seq x y z
N VAL A 1 18.04 10.85 -13.07
CA VAL A 1 18.48 10.30 -11.76
C VAL A 1 17.24 9.88 -11.01
N ARG A 2 17.23 8.68 -10.42
CA ARG A 2 16.11 8.21 -9.60
C ARG A 2 16.06 9.04 -8.30
N PRO A 3 14.89 9.53 -7.87
CA PRO A 3 14.76 10.25 -6.60
C PRO A 3 15.07 9.33 -5.41
N ARG A 4 15.48 9.90 -4.29
CA ARG A 4 15.67 9.19 -3.02
C ARG A 4 14.32 8.73 -2.47
N VAL A 5 14.24 7.45 -2.09
CA VAL A 5 12.99 6.87 -1.60
C VAL A 5 13.08 6.40 -0.16
N ALA A 6 11.93 6.39 0.52
CA ALA A 6 11.69 5.53 1.66
C ALA A 6 10.54 4.57 1.34
N VAL A 7 10.77 3.27 1.54
CA VAL A 7 9.72 2.27 1.50
C VAL A 7 9.22 2.06 2.92
N LEU A 8 7.92 2.31 3.13
CA LEU A 8 7.25 2.19 4.43
C LEU A 8 6.37 0.95 4.43
N VAL A 9 6.64 0.04 5.35
CA VAL A 9 5.94 -1.24 5.50
C VAL A 9 5.24 -1.28 6.87
N PRO A 10 3.93 -1.02 6.93
CA PRO A 10 3.15 -1.24 8.15
C PRO A 10 2.95 -2.75 8.36
N ALA A 11 3.20 -3.24 9.58
CA ALA A 11 3.10 -4.66 9.90
C ALA A 11 2.40 -4.89 11.26
N HIS A 12 1.49 -5.88 11.31
CA HIS A 12 0.82 -6.31 12.53
C HIS A 12 0.72 -7.84 12.58
N ASN A 13 1.60 -8.49 13.35
CA ASN A 13 1.69 -9.95 13.45
C ASN A 13 1.94 -10.64 12.09
N GLU A 14 3.00 -10.22 11.41
CA GLU A 14 3.38 -10.67 10.07
C GLU A 14 4.72 -11.43 10.06
N SER A 15 5.14 -12.01 11.20
CA SER A 15 6.45 -12.69 11.34
C SER A 15 6.69 -13.79 10.30
N SER A 16 5.62 -14.44 9.83
CA SER A 16 5.70 -15.54 8.86
C SER A 16 5.95 -15.11 7.40
N VAL A 17 5.66 -13.85 7.06
CA VAL A 17 5.69 -13.37 5.67
C VAL A 17 6.58 -12.15 5.45
N ILE A 18 6.85 -11.36 6.49
CA ILE A 18 7.57 -10.10 6.40
C ILE A 18 8.96 -10.23 5.73
N VAL A 19 9.70 -11.30 6.01
CA VAL A 19 11.04 -11.50 5.47
C VAL A 19 11.03 -11.58 3.94
N ALA A 20 10.09 -12.33 3.35
CA ALA A 20 9.97 -12.45 1.90
C ALA A 20 9.63 -11.11 1.24
N THR A 21 8.81 -10.29 1.89
CA THR A 21 8.50 -8.93 1.45
C THR A 21 9.77 -8.07 1.42
N LEU A 22 10.52 -8.05 2.52
CA LEU A 22 11.75 -7.24 2.63
C LEU A 22 12.82 -7.69 1.63
N GLU A 23 13.00 -8.99 1.44
CA GLU A 23 13.92 -9.57 0.44
C GLU A 23 13.57 -9.18 -1.00
N SER A 24 12.31 -8.92 -1.30
CA SER A 24 11.88 -8.43 -2.61
C SER A 24 12.17 -6.93 -2.83
N ILE A 25 12.30 -6.16 -1.74
CA ILE A 25 12.50 -4.70 -1.76
C ILE A 25 13.99 -4.34 -1.66
N LEU A 26 14.72 -4.92 -0.71
CA LEU A 26 16.11 -4.57 -0.39
C LEU A 26 17.05 -4.51 -1.60
N PRO A 27 17.03 -5.48 -2.56
CA PRO A 27 17.91 -5.44 -3.74
C PRO A 27 17.61 -4.28 -4.70
N GLN A 28 16.48 -3.60 -4.56
CA GLN A 28 16.05 -2.50 -5.41
C GLN A 28 16.42 -1.13 -4.84
N LEU A 29 16.89 -1.08 -3.59
CA LEU A 29 17.27 0.16 -2.92
C LEU A 29 18.67 0.60 -3.32
N GLN A 30 18.87 1.90 -3.36
CA GLN A 30 20.16 2.56 -3.63
C GLN A 30 20.71 3.23 -2.38
N ALA A 31 21.96 3.65 -2.43
CA ALA A 31 22.55 4.40 -1.33
C ALA A 31 21.72 5.66 -1.00
N GLY A 32 21.39 5.82 0.27
CA GLY A 32 20.56 6.90 0.78
C GLY A 32 19.06 6.59 0.83
N ASP A 33 18.61 5.47 0.24
CA ASP A 33 17.22 5.01 0.42
C ASP A 33 17.03 4.39 1.80
N ARG A 34 15.77 4.37 2.25
CA ARG A 34 15.39 3.77 3.53
C ARG A 34 14.30 2.71 3.34
N LEU A 35 14.38 1.62 4.10
CA LEU A 35 13.33 0.63 4.25
C LEU A 35 12.90 0.61 5.72
N LEU A 36 11.74 1.19 6.01
CA LEU A 36 11.19 1.31 7.35
C LEU A 36 10.02 0.37 7.55
N VAL A 37 10.10 -0.50 8.53
CA VAL A 37 9.00 -1.32 9.03
C VAL A 37 8.43 -0.67 10.29
N VAL A 38 7.12 -0.47 10.32
CA VAL A 38 6.39 -0.09 11.55
C VAL A 38 5.70 -1.33 12.09
N ALA A 39 6.27 -1.93 13.14
CA ALA A 39 5.66 -3.05 13.85
C ALA A 39 4.60 -2.49 14.82
N ASP A 40 3.34 -2.46 14.38
CA ASP A 40 2.24 -1.82 15.11
C ASP A 40 1.44 -2.84 15.94
N ASN A 41 1.50 -2.70 17.27
CA ASN A 41 0.79 -3.56 18.22
C ASN A 41 1.08 -5.06 17.99
N CYS A 42 2.29 -5.43 17.58
CA CYS A 42 2.69 -6.82 17.37
C CYS A 42 2.82 -7.56 18.71
N SER A 43 2.42 -8.83 18.70
CA SER A 43 2.60 -9.79 19.81
C SER A 43 3.49 -10.97 19.42
N ASP A 44 3.95 -11.01 18.16
CA ASP A 44 4.83 -12.02 17.60
C ASP A 44 6.23 -11.45 17.29
N ASP A 45 7.08 -12.24 16.64
CA ASP A 45 8.47 -11.89 16.30
C ASP A 45 8.60 -11.00 15.04
N THR A 46 7.54 -10.32 14.60
CA THR A 46 7.56 -9.46 13.39
C THR A 46 8.71 -8.46 13.42
N ALA A 47 8.88 -7.71 14.51
CA ALA A 47 9.92 -6.70 14.63
C ALA A 47 11.34 -7.31 14.61
N ALA A 48 11.53 -8.44 15.30
CA ALA A 48 12.82 -9.14 15.33
C ALA A 48 13.18 -9.70 13.94
N SER A 49 12.23 -10.32 13.26
CA SER A 49 12.39 -10.86 11.91
C SER A 49 12.74 -9.77 10.89
N ALA A 50 12.05 -8.61 10.96
CA ALA A 50 12.32 -7.49 10.08
C ALA A 50 13.72 -6.88 10.29
N ARG A 51 14.18 -6.74 11.55
CA ARG A 51 15.55 -6.29 11.85
C ARG A 51 16.60 -7.26 11.34
N ALA A 52 16.39 -8.57 11.55
CA ALA A 52 17.29 -9.61 11.06
C ALA A 52 17.39 -9.63 9.54
N ALA A 53 16.33 -9.27 8.83
CA ALA A 53 16.32 -9.12 7.37
C ALA A 53 17.01 -7.84 6.87
N GLY A 54 17.42 -6.91 7.76
CA GLY A 54 18.15 -5.70 7.41
C GLY A 54 17.30 -4.44 7.23
N ALA A 55 16.05 -4.46 7.64
CA ALA A 55 15.20 -3.27 7.64
C ALA A 55 15.42 -2.40 8.89
N GLU A 56 15.22 -1.10 8.74
CA GLU A 56 15.00 -0.20 9.87
C GLU A 56 13.63 -0.51 10.48
N VAL A 57 13.53 -0.64 11.81
CA VAL A 57 12.29 -1.04 12.47
C VAL A 57 11.98 -0.13 13.64
N VAL A 58 10.76 0.41 13.64
CA VAL A 58 10.17 1.09 14.78
C VAL A 58 8.97 0.32 15.29
N GLU A 59 8.82 0.27 16.59
CA GLU A 59 7.70 -0.41 17.25
C GLU A 59 6.73 0.61 17.82
N ARG A 60 5.45 0.39 17.57
CA ARG A 60 4.37 1.20 18.09
C ARG A 60 3.41 0.31 18.90
N SER A 61 3.08 0.73 20.11
CA SER A 61 2.10 0.07 20.96
C SER A 61 1.06 1.10 21.42
N ASN A 62 -0.13 1.04 20.84
CA ASN A 62 -1.25 1.91 21.22
C ASN A 62 -2.58 1.19 20.97
N GLN A 63 -3.23 0.76 22.05
CA GLN A 63 -4.48 -0.01 21.98
C GLN A 63 -5.71 0.84 21.64
N GLN A 64 -5.62 2.15 21.77
CA GLN A 64 -6.72 3.07 21.47
C GLN A 64 -6.72 3.52 20.00
N GLN A 65 -5.52 3.61 19.38
CA GLN A 65 -5.34 4.03 18.00
C GLN A 65 -4.80 2.85 17.19
N ARG A 66 -5.67 1.97 16.76
CA ARG A 66 -5.34 0.76 15.99
C ARG A 66 -5.67 0.94 14.52
N GLY A 67 -4.86 0.34 13.65
CA GLY A 67 -5.09 0.32 12.21
C GLY A 67 -3.94 0.88 11.39
N LYS A 68 -3.94 0.53 10.11
CA LYS A 68 -2.87 0.82 9.15
C LYS A 68 -2.57 2.32 9.05
N GLY A 69 -3.60 3.18 9.04
CA GLY A 69 -3.42 4.62 8.95
C GLY A 69 -2.57 5.19 10.06
N TYR A 70 -2.77 4.73 11.31
CA TYR A 70 -1.94 5.16 12.44
C TYR A 70 -0.50 4.65 12.37
N ALA A 71 -0.29 3.43 11.85
CA ALA A 71 1.06 2.92 11.62
C ALA A 71 1.78 3.72 10.52
N LEU A 72 1.09 4.08 9.45
CA LEU A 72 1.63 4.92 8.39
C LEU A 72 2.00 6.31 8.90
N ASP A 73 1.13 6.96 9.67
CA ASP A 73 1.39 8.27 10.27
C ASP A 73 2.62 8.23 11.18
N PHE A 74 2.73 7.22 12.03
CA PHE A 74 3.88 7.03 12.91
C PHE A 74 5.18 6.85 12.13
N GLY A 75 5.15 6.08 11.03
CA GLY A 75 6.28 5.90 10.13
C GLY A 75 6.69 7.19 9.42
N VAL A 76 5.72 7.98 8.96
CA VAL A 76 5.98 9.30 8.35
C VAL A 76 6.62 10.26 9.35
N GLN A 77 6.13 10.32 10.59
CA GLN A 77 6.73 11.15 11.64
C GLN A 77 8.18 10.73 11.92
N HIS A 78 8.47 9.43 11.93
CA HIS A 78 9.84 8.92 12.11
C HIS A 78 10.75 9.28 10.94
N LEU A 79 10.26 9.23 9.69
CA LEU A 79 11.02 9.57 8.50
C LEU A 79 11.27 11.08 8.35
N ALA A 80 10.49 11.93 9.03
CA ALA A 80 10.53 13.39 8.84
C ALA A 80 11.87 14.04 9.17
N SER A 81 12.68 13.45 10.04
CA SER A 81 14.00 13.97 10.39
C SER A 81 15.03 13.86 9.25
N ASP A 82 14.84 12.89 8.35
CA ASP A 82 15.62 12.68 7.13
C ASP A 82 14.68 12.26 6.00
N ALA A 83 13.84 13.22 5.59
CA ALA A 83 12.73 13.01 4.67
C ALA A 83 13.22 12.60 3.27
N PRO A 84 12.61 11.54 2.66
CA PRO A 84 12.89 11.16 1.27
C PRO A 84 12.27 12.15 0.29
N GLU A 85 12.54 12.01 -1.00
CA GLU A 85 11.80 12.72 -2.04
C GLU A 85 10.46 12.03 -2.32
N VAL A 86 10.45 10.69 -2.29
CA VAL A 86 9.27 9.86 -2.53
C VAL A 86 9.10 8.83 -1.42
N MET A 87 7.91 8.72 -0.87
CA MET A 87 7.51 7.62 0.01
C MET A 87 6.72 6.58 -0.80
N ILE A 88 7.08 5.30 -0.61
CA ILE A 88 6.38 4.17 -1.22
C ILE A 88 5.81 3.30 -0.09
N ILE A 89 4.51 3.00 -0.14
CA ILE A 89 3.83 2.14 0.84
C ILE A 89 3.69 0.74 0.25
N VAL A 90 4.14 -0.27 0.99
CA VAL A 90 4.01 -1.69 0.64
C VAL A 90 3.51 -2.46 1.86
N ASP A 91 2.51 -3.32 1.68
CA ASP A 91 2.00 -4.18 2.75
C ASP A 91 2.99 -5.29 3.10
N ALA A 92 2.98 -5.73 4.34
CA ALA A 92 3.96 -6.68 4.91
C ALA A 92 3.88 -8.11 4.34
N ASP A 93 2.81 -8.43 3.62
CA ASP A 93 2.54 -9.72 2.97
C ASP A 93 2.70 -9.68 1.44
N CYS A 94 3.28 -8.62 0.90
CA CYS A 94 3.41 -8.37 -0.52
C CYS A 94 4.83 -8.57 -1.04
N GLN A 95 4.96 -8.99 -2.30
CA GLN A 95 6.23 -9.07 -3.02
C GLN A 95 6.30 -8.01 -4.13
N VAL A 96 7.40 -7.29 -4.20
CA VAL A 96 7.61 -6.20 -5.15
C VAL A 96 8.47 -6.70 -6.31
N SER A 97 7.90 -6.71 -7.52
CA SER A 97 8.62 -7.13 -8.72
C SER A 97 9.83 -6.24 -9.02
N ALA A 98 10.87 -6.82 -9.61
CA ALA A 98 12.13 -6.13 -9.89
C ALA A 98 11.94 -4.83 -10.70
N GLY A 99 12.58 -3.76 -10.25
CA GLY A 99 12.50 -2.43 -10.87
C GLY A 99 11.24 -1.62 -10.55
N SER A 100 10.29 -2.17 -9.78
CA SER A 100 9.04 -1.48 -9.44
C SER A 100 9.27 -0.25 -8.57
N ILE A 101 10.21 -0.31 -7.61
CA ILE A 101 10.56 0.84 -6.75
C ILE A 101 11.03 2.03 -7.60
N ALA A 102 11.93 1.80 -8.57
CA ALA A 102 12.45 2.85 -9.43
C ALA A 102 11.36 3.44 -10.34
N ARG A 103 10.51 2.58 -10.94
CA ARG A 103 9.41 3.02 -11.81
C ARG A 103 8.40 3.88 -11.08
N LEU A 104 7.98 3.45 -9.88
CA LEU A 104 7.08 4.21 -9.03
C LEU A 104 7.65 5.57 -8.66
N ALA A 105 8.91 5.59 -8.19
CA ALA A 105 9.56 6.80 -7.75
C ALA A 105 9.72 7.83 -8.89
N CYS A 106 10.27 7.41 -10.05
CA CYS A 106 10.42 8.29 -11.19
C CYS A 106 9.07 8.80 -11.70
N ARG A 107 8.08 7.90 -11.88
CA ARG A 107 6.75 8.28 -12.33
C ARG A 107 6.06 9.28 -11.40
N CYS A 108 6.26 9.13 -10.08
CA CYS A 108 5.71 10.03 -9.07
C CYS A 108 6.31 11.45 -9.19
N VAL A 109 7.61 11.56 -9.32
CA VAL A 109 8.30 12.87 -9.47
C VAL A 109 7.99 13.51 -10.82
N ASP A 110 8.09 12.74 -11.91
CA ASP A 110 7.87 13.24 -13.29
C ASP A 110 6.45 13.77 -13.48
N SER A 111 5.45 13.13 -12.87
CA SER A 111 4.06 13.54 -12.97
C SER A 111 3.64 14.57 -11.92
N GLY A 112 4.35 14.66 -10.78
CA GLY A 112 3.93 15.43 -9.60
C GLY A 112 2.65 14.90 -8.95
N ARG A 113 2.29 13.62 -9.19
CA ARG A 113 1.03 13.00 -8.76
C ARG A 113 1.31 11.69 -8.02
N PRO A 114 0.42 11.25 -7.12
CA PRO A 114 0.49 9.90 -6.56
C PRO A 114 0.45 8.84 -7.66
N VAL A 115 1.13 7.71 -7.42
CA VAL A 115 1.21 6.61 -8.38
C VAL A 115 0.83 5.30 -7.72
N GLN A 116 -0.02 4.53 -8.38
CA GLN A 116 -0.44 3.20 -7.98
C GLN A 116 0.20 2.14 -8.88
N ALA A 117 0.92 1.19 -8.29
CA ALA A 117 1.39 -0.02 -8.97
C ALA A 117 0.23 -0.95 -9.35
N LEU A 118 0.47 -1.85 -10.29
CA LEU A 118 -0.38 -3.02 -10.50
C LEU A 118 -0.32 -3.90 -9.24
N ASN A 119 -1.47 -4.06 -8.57
CA ASN A 119 -1.62 -4.93 -7.40
C ASN A 119 -2.37 -6.21 -7.81
N LEU A 120 -1.68 -7.34 -7.82
CA LEU A 120 -2.27 -8.65 -8.11
C LEU A 120 -2.30 -9.54 -6.86
N MET A 121 -3.32 -10.37 -6.81
CA MET A 121 -3.49 -11.40 -5.79
C MET A 121 -3.57 -12.75 -6.48
N HIS A 122 -2.76 -13.70 -6.04
CA HIS A 122 -2.64 -15.02 -6.68
C HIS A 122 -3.31 -16.11 -5.84
N ALA A 123 -4.02 -16.99 -6.52
CA ALA A 123 -4.57 -18.19 -5.90
C ALA A 123 -3.42 -19.13 -5.52
N PRO A 124 -3.36 -19.67 -4.28
CA PRO A 124 -2.36 -20.64 -3.92
C PRO A 124 -2.48 -21.91 -4.77
N ALA A 125 -1.37 -22.67 -4.91
CA ALA A 125 -1.36 -23.92 -5.65
C ALA A 125 -2.43 -24.90 -5.08
N GLY A 126 -3.22 -25.48 -5.97
CA GLY A 126 -4.33 -26.38 -5.58
C GLY A 126 -5.60 -25.69 -5.09
N ALA A 127 -5.69 -24.37 -5.17
CA ALA A 127 -6.89 -23.63 -4.77
C ALA A 127 -8.13 -24.07 -5.54
N GLY A 128 -9.26 -24.13 -4.83
CA GLY A 128 -10.56 -24.46 -5.40
C GLY A 128 -11.10 -23.38 -6.35
N LEU A 129 -12.15 -23.72 -7.07
CA LEU A 129 -12.76 -22.85 -8.11
C LEU A 129 -13.13 -21.47 -7.60
N LYS A 130 -13.66 -21.34 -6.37
CA LYS A 130 -14.01 -20.04 -5.77
C LYS A 130 -12.82 -19.06 -5.73
N VAL A 131 -11.65 -19.54 -5.28
CA VAL A 131 -10.44 -18.69 -5.16
C VAL A 131 -9.90 -18.32 -6.53
N ARG A 132 -9.96 -19.25 -7.51
CA ARG A 132 -9.56 -18.97 -8.90
C ARG A 132 -10.47 -17.93 -9.57
N ILE A 133 -11.77 -17.98 -9.30
CA ILE A 133 -12.73 -16.94 -9.74
C ILE A 133 -12.40 -15.60 -9.06
N ALA A 134 -12.07 -15.62 -7.77
CA ALA A 134 -11.67 -14.40 -7.06
C ALA A 134 -10.37 -13.80 -7.64
N GLU A 135 -9.38 -14.61 -7.98
CA GLU A 135 -8.17 -14.18 -8.69
C GLU A 135 -8.51 -13.51 -10.04
N PHE A 136 -9.36 -14.12 -10.83
CA PHE A 136 -9.81 -13.53 -12.08
C PHE A 136 -10.52 -12.18 -11.88
N ALA A 137 -11.46 -12.13 -10.92
CA ALA A 137 -12.15 -10.89 -10.58
C ALA A 137 -11.17 -9.80 -10.09
N TRP A 138 -10.13 -10.20 -9.34
CA TRP A 138 -9.07 -9.29 -8.90
C TRP A 138 -8.29 -8.70 -10.08
N ARG A 139 -7.95 -9.52 -11.07
CA ARG A 139 -7.29 -9.05 -12.32
C ARG A 139 -8.18 -8.08 -13.10
N VAL A 140 -9.47 -8.34 -13.21
CA VAL A 140 -10.41 -7.40 -13.84
C VAL A 140 -10.44 -6.08 -13.07
N LYS A 141 -10.54 -6.15 -11.73
CA LYS A 141 -10.61 -4.97 -10.86
C LYS A 141 -9.33 -4.14 -10.88
N ASN A 142 -8.15 -4.78 -10.80
CA ASN A 142 -6.89 -4.09 -10.52
C ASN A 142 -5.97 -3.94 -11.75
N LEU A 143 -6.27 -4.61 -12.86
CA LEU A 143 -5.54 -4.46 -14.11
C LEU A 143 -6.42 -3.89 -15.22
N ALA A 144 -7.47 -4.60 -15.63
CA ALA A 144 -8.25 -4.20 -16.80
C ALA A 144 -8.96 -2.86 -16.58
N ARG A 145 -9.60 -2.67 -15.42
CA ARG A 145 -10.33 -1.43 -15.10
C ARG A 145 -9.39 -0.22 -14.98
N PRO A 146 -8.28 -0.24 -14.22
CA PRO A 146 -7.36 0.90 -14.16
C PRO A 146 -6.69 1.21 -15.49
N GLN A 147 -6.38 0.22 -16.32
CA GLN A 147 -5.87 0.44 -17.68
C GLN A 147 -6.89 1.17 -18.56
N GLY A 148 -8.15 0.73 -18.53
CA GLY A 148 -9.23 1.41 -19.27
C GLY A 148 -9.44 2.85 -18.78
N TRP A 149 -9.41 3.09 -17.47
CA TRP A 149 -9.53 4.44 -16.92
C TRP A 149 -8.34 5.33 -17.31
N ALA A 150 -7.13 4.80 -17.28
CA ALA A 150 -5.94 5.54 -17.69
C ALA A 150 -6.01 5.97 -19.16
N GLN A 151 -6.54 5.13 -20.07
CA GLN A 151 -6.77 5.47 -21.47
C GLN A 151 -7.81 6.59 -21.66
N LEU A 152 -8.77 6.71 -20.75
CA LEU A 152 -9.78 7.77 -20.73
C LEU A 152 -9.32 9.03 -19.98
N GLY A 153 -8.08 9.05 -19.46
CA GLY A 153 -7.57 10.16 -18.64
C GLY A 153 -8.17 10.24 -17.25
N LEU A 154 -8.86 9.19 -16.81
CA LEU A 154 -9.48 9.14 -15.47
C LEU A 154 -8.45 8.72 -14.40
N PRO A 155 -8.63 9.14 -13.13
CA PRO A 155 -7.73 8.80 -12.05
C PRO A 155 -7.76 7.30 -11.71
N CYS A 156 -6.63 6.78 -11.22
CA CYS A 156 -6.55 5.45 -10.64
C CYS A 156 -7.04 5.48 -9.19
N GLN A 157 -7.75 4.43 -8.77
CA GLN A 157 -7.99 4.19 -7.36
C GLN A 157 -6.69 3.74 -6.68
N LEU A 158 -6.39 4.27 -5.50
CA LEU A 158 -5.36 3.71 -4.62
C LEU A 158 -5.85 2.38 -4.04
N MET A 159 -4.94 1.42 -3.86
CA MET A 159 -5.26 0.00 -3.59
C MET A 159 -4.59 -0.55 -2.33
N GLY A 160 -4.09 0.33 -1.46
CA GLY A 160 -3.48 -0.02 -0.18
C GLY A 160 -1.99 -0.34 -0.25
N THR A 161 -1.50 -1.00 -1.27
CA THR A 161 -0.11 -1.41 -1.44
C THR A 161 0.45 -0.99 -2.80
N GLY A 162 1.77 -0.83 -2.93
CA GLY A 162 2.41 -0.34 -4.15
C GLY A 162 2.04 1.10 -4.49
N MET A 163 1.89 1.95 -3.49
CA MET A 163 1.50 3.35 -3.65
C MET A 163 2.72 4.26 -3.44
N ALA A 164 2.98 5.17 -4.37
CA ALA A 164 4.05 6.16 -4.28
C ALA A 164 3.50 7.58 -4.19
N PHE A 165 4.11 8.37 -3.30
CA PHE A 165 3.73 9.75 -3.00
C PHE A 165 4.95 10.64 -2.93
N ALA A 166 4.91 11.82 -3.54
CA ALA A 166 5.92 12.83 -3.27
C ALA A 166 5.83 13.24 -1.79
N TRP A 167 6.96 13.25 -1.09
CA TRP A 167 6.99 13.54 0.35
C TRP A 167 6.28 14.85 0.71
N ARG A 168 6.54 15.90 -0.06
CA ARG A 168 5.92 17.24 0.13
C ARG A 168 4.39 17.24 0.08
N ASP A 169 3.78 16.21 -0.51
CA ASP A 169 2.34 16.13 -0.71
C ASP A 169 1.62 15.29 0.36
N LEU A 170 2.36 14.65 1.26
CA LEU A 170 1.76 13.82 2.32
C LEU A 170 0.88 14.61 3.29
N SER A 171 1.16 15.92 3.46
CA SER A 171 0.31 16.82 4.25
C SER A 171 -1.06 17.10 3.62
N LEU A 172 -1.28 16.73 2.36
CA LEU A 172 -2.58 16.84 1.69
C LEU A 172 -3.58 15.76 2.12
N THR A 173 -3.12 14.76 2.89
CA THR A 173 -3.96 13.67 3.37
C THR A 173 -3.84 13.52 4.89
N ASN A 174 -4.89 13.01 5.52
CA ASN A 174 -4.84 12.63 6.93
C ASN A 174 -4.56 11.12 7.04
N LEU A 175 -3.30 10.76 7.31
CA LEU A 175 -2.90 9.36 7.50
C LEU A 175 -3.39 8.82 8.85
N ALA A 176 -3.38 9.62 9.91
CA ALA A 176 -3.78 9.24 11.26
C ALA A 176 -5.29 8.99 11.35
N SER A 177 -5.78 8.00 10.65
CA SER A 177 -7.19 7.64 10.64
C SER A 177 -7.41 6.16 10.94
N GLY A 178 -8.49 5.85 11.65
CA GLY A 178 -8.94 4.48 11.89
C GLY A 178 -9.85 3.94 10.77
N HIS A 179 -9.86 4.56 9.58
CA HIS A 179 -10.67 4.08 8.46
C HIS A 179 -10.16 2.73 7.95
N LEU A 180 -11.09 1.82 7.66
CA LEU A 180 -10.78 0.48 7.14
C LEU A 180 -10.27 0.49 5.69
N VAL A 181 -10.47 1.59 4.97
CA VAL A 181 -10.07 1.82 3.57
C VAL A 181 -9.42 3.20 3.47
N GLU A 182 -8.35 3.38 4.22
CA GLU A 182 -7.56 4.62 4.26
C GLU A 182 -7.02 5.01 2.88
N ASP A 183 -6.71 4.04 2.06
CA ASP A 183 -6.21 4.19 0.68
C ASP A 183 -7.24 4.89 -0.22
N LEU A 184 -8.50 4.45 -0.16
CA LEU A 184 -9.57 5.06 -0.94
C LEU A 184 -9.78 6.52 -0.54
N LYS A 185 -9.79 6.80 0.78
CA LYS A 185 -9.92 8.18 1.29
C LYS A 185 -8.74 9.05 0.84
N MET A 186 -7.51 8.54 0.96
CA MET A 186 -6.33 9.24 0.44
C MET A 186 -6.47 9.56 -1.06
N GLY A 187 -6.96 8.61 -1.85
CA GLY A 187 -7.21 8.83 -3.27
C GLY A 187 -8.16 10.02 -3.53
N PHE A 188 -9.24 10.14 -2.76
CA PHE A 188 -10.17 11.28 -2.86
C PHE A 188 -9.53 12.60 -2.41
N ASP A 189 -8.77 12.60 -1.32
CA ASP A 189 -8.09 13.80 -0.84
C ASP A 189 -7.10 14.33 -1.89
N PHE A 190 -6.36 13.44 -2.56
CA PHE A 190 -5.48 13.81 -3.67
C PHE A 190 -6.26 14.31 -4.89
N CYS A 191 -7.39 13.70 -5.24
CA CYS A 191 -8.25 14.20 -6.32
C CYS A 191 -8.76 15.61 -6.02
N ARG A 192 -9.25 15.86 -4.80
CA ARG A 192 -9.71 17.20 -4.34
C ARG A 192 -8.58 18.24 -4.35
N SER A 193 -7.35 17.81 -4.13
CA SER A 193 -6.16 18.68 -4.17
C SER A 193 -5.60 18.90 -5.59
N GLY A 194 -6.29 18.42 -6.63
CA GLY A 194 -5.86 18.56 -8.02
C GLY A 194 -4.72 17.64 -8.43
N LYS A 195 -4.43 16.60 -7.62
CA LYS A 195 -3.37 15.61 -7.87
C LYS A 195 -3.93 14.18 -7.95
N PRO A 196 -4.86 13.91 -8.87
CA PRO A 196 -5.50 12.60 -8.97
C PRO A 196 -4.46 11.49 -9.23
N PRO A 197 -4.53 10.32 -8.55
CA PRO A 197 -3.53 9.26 -8.68
C PRO A 197 -3.44 8.68 -10.09
N LEU A 198 -2.23 8.26 -10.49
CA LEU A 198 -1.93 7.62 -11.77
C LEU A 198 -1.73 6.11 -11.60
N PHE A 199 -2.10 5.36 -12.63
CA PHE A 199 -1.79 3.95 -12.72
C PHE A 199 -0.44 3.72 -13.41
N CYS A 200 0.40 2.85 -12.84
CA CYS A 200 1.70 2.44 -13.37
C CYS A 200 1.73 0.90 -13.50
N PRO A 201 1.22 0.34 -14.59
CA PRO A 201 1.15 -1.11 -14.78
C PRO A 201 2.53 -1.77 -14.92
N GLU A 202 3.58 -1.01 -15.21
CA GLU A 202 4.96 -1.48 -15.31
C GLU A 202 5.60 -1.74 -13.94
N ALA A 203 5.05 -1.19 -12.87
CA ALA A 203 5.40 -1.51 -11.49
C ALA A 203 4.36 -2.49 -10.93
N GLN A 204 4.80 -3.60 -10.35
CA GLN A 204 3.91 -4.65 -9.89
C GLN A 204 4.22 -5.05 -8.46
N VAL A 205 3.15 -5.27 -7.70
CA VAL A 205 3.17 -5.80 -6.34
C VAL A 205 2.19 -6.96 -6.28
N ASP A 206 2.67 -8.09 -5.79
CA ASP A 206 1.94 -9.35 -5.74
C ASP A 206 1.70 -9.80 -4.31
N SER A 207 0.52 -10.35 -4.04
CA SER A 207 0.19 -11.04 -2.79
C SER A 207 -0.55 -12.35 -3.06
N SER A 208 -0.81 -13.13 -2.00
CA SER A 208 -1.54 -14.38 -2.12
C SER A 208 -2.86 -14.32 -1.36
N PHE A 209 -3.90 -14.95 -1.92
CA PHE A 209 -5.14 -15.13 -1.17
C PHE A 209 -4.89 -15.96 0.10
N PRO A 210 -5.56 -15.62 1.23
CA PRO A 210 -5.50 -16.46 2.43
C PRO A 210 -5.83 -17.92 2.13
N ARG A 211 -5.13 -18.84 2.79
CA ARG A 211 -5.34 -20.29 2.59
C ARG A 211 -6.60 -20.82 3.27
N SER A 212 -7.18 -20.09 4.23
CA SER A 212 -8.38 -20.48 4.97
C SER A 212 -9.62 -19.74 4.49
N ASP A 213 -10.75 -20.43 4.40
CA ASP A 213 -12.05 -19.82 4.06
C ASP A 213 -12.44 -18.73 5.07
N GLU A 214 -12.09 -18.87 6.33
CA GLU A 214 -12.33 -17.89 7.38
C GLU A 214 -11.54 -16.60 7.16
N GLY A 215 -10.27 -16.71 6.78
CA GLY A 215 -9.43 -15.56 6.41
C GLY A 215 -9.99 -14.80 5.20
N VAL A 216 -10.42 -15.52 4.17
CA VAL A 216 -11.06 -14.93 2.98
C VAL A 216 -12.35 -14.18 3.36
N SER A 217 -13.19 -14.79 4.21
CA SER A 217 -14.46 -14.18 4.64
C SER A 217 -14.23 -12.92 5.48
N THR A 218 -13.30 -12.97 6.44
CA THR A 218 -12.96 -11.83 7.31
C THR A 218 -12.39 -10.66 6.50
N GLN A 219 -11.47 -10.93 5.58
CA GLN A 219 -10.88 -9.92 4.71
C GLN A 219 -11.94 -9.26 3.82
N ARG A 220 -12.81 -10.06 3.20
CA ARG A 220 -13.90 -9.58 2.34
C ARG A 220 -14.89 -8.69 3.11
N THR A 221 -15.35 -9.12 4.27
CA THR A 221 -16.29 -8.35 5.12
C THR A 221 -15.68 -7.00 5.50
N ARG A 222 -14.38 -6.98 5.86
CA ARG A 222 -13.67 -5.74 6.18
C ARG A 222 -13.64 -4.76 5.00
N TRP A 223 -13.38 -5.26 3.78
CA TRP A 223 -13.37 -4.42 2.57
C TRP A 223 -14.76 -3.91 2.19
N GLU A 224 -15.79 -4.78 2.25
CA GLU A 224 -17.18 -4.40 1.94
C GLU A 224 -17.68 -3.30 2.89
N HIS A 225 -17.48 -3.45 4.19
CA HIS A 225 -17.87 -2.44 5.17
C HIS A 225 -17.09 -1.13 4.99
N GLY A 226 -15.80 -1.20 4.71
CA GLY A 226 -14.99 -0.02 4.47
C GLY A 226 -15.46 0.77 3.24
N HIS A 227 -15.72 0.09 2.11
CA HIS A 227 -16.21 0.74 0.90
C HIS A 227 -17.58 1.38 1.09
N LEU A 228 -18.51 0.68 1.77
CA LEU A 228 -19.84 1.23 2.07
C LEU A 228 -19.74 2.49 2.96
N GLY A 229 -18.85 2.46 3.96
CA GLY A 229 -18.60 3.63 4.82
C GLY A 229 -18.17 4.85 4.01
N VAL A 230 -17.18 4.71 3.11
CA VAL A 230 -16.70 5.80 2.27
C VAL A 230 -17.76 6.27 1.27
N ILE A 231 -18.52 5.35 0.65
CA ILE A 231 -19.61 5.75 -0.26
C ILE A 231 -20.62 6.61 0.47
N LEU A 232 -21.01 6.24 1.68
CA LEU A 232 -22.01 6.99 2.45
C LEU A 232 -21.49 8.34 2.96
N SER A 233 -20.20 8.44 3.31
CA SER A 233 -19.61 9.68 3.84
C SER A 233 -19.16 10.66 2.75
N ASP A 234 -18.59 10.18 1.67
CA ASP A 234 -17.90 11.01 0.67
C ASP A 234 -18.69 11.19 -0.64
N ALA A 235 -19.55 10.24 -1.04
CA ALA A 235 -20.31 10.37 -2.28
C ALA A 235 -21.25 11.59 -2.31
N PRO A 236 -21.95 11.98 -1.23
CA PRO A 236 -22.78 13.19 -1.25
C PRO A 236 -21.99 14.45 -1.55
N THR A 237 -20.74 14.54 -1.08
CA THR A 237 -19.87 15.71 -1.30
C THR A 237 -19.22 15.75 -2.69
N LEU A 238 -19.29 14.65 -3.44
CA LEU A 238 -18.78 14.57 -4.81
C LEU A 238 -19.88 14.86 -5.86
N LEU A 239 -21.15 14.78 -5.46
CA LEU A 239 -22.33 14.99 -6.33
C LEU A 239 -22.96 16.37 -6.17
N GLY A 240 -22.57 17.16 -5.17
CA GLY A 240 -23.00 18.55 -4.91
C GLY A 240 -21.95 19.56 -5.27
#